data_1724bf301a3e1cfcec3d89111468da30
#
_entry.id   1724bf301a3e1cfcec3d89111468da30
#
_cell.length_a   1.000
_cell.length_b   1.000
_cell.length_c   1.000
_cell.angle_alpha   90.00
_cell.angle_beta   90.00
_cell.angle_gamma   90.00
#
_symmetry.space_group_name_H-M   'P 1'
#
loop_
_entity.id
_entity.type
_entity.pdbx_description
1 polymer ?
#
loop_
_entity_poly.entity_id
_entity_poly.type
_entity_poly.pdbx_seq_one_letter_code
_entity_poly.pdbx_strand_id
1 'polypeptide(L)'
;MEFLLTNEGTKLLSKVVGGAKLIFTKAVSGDDFSSNSIDLVSISNKKQDLIINNLIEKDGIKGLSITLTNLELKESYRLRQMGVFAKVEGTEDVLFLVGQDEIGEKIPAISTGEVEINYEVFIKNSSRYQMSLSINSNNFIKKSMIVDNLGTDDSSLALSARQGKILGDSISELKREIILRVPVSAWNSINEFFVAEISASEIKASDNPVMFSTLDNIVTAREVKEYNKNYAFIHRGETLDDLVRLYAYKKPKIDLTIGLRGK
;
A
#
# COMPACT_ATOMS: atom_id res chain seq x y z
N MET A 1 12.75 22.95 20.95
CA MET A 1 12.36 23.98 19.94
C MET A 1 11.18 24.74 20.47
N GLU A 2 11.22 26.07 20.55
CA GLU A 2 10.11 26.93 20.93
C GLU A 2 9.43 27.47 19.68
N PHE A 3 8.09 27.49 19.68
CA PHE A 3 7.30 27.98 18.54
C PHE A 3 6.80 29.39 18.80
N LEU A 4 7.02 30.27 17.81
CA LEU A 4 6.59 31.66 17.81
C LEU A 4 5.60 31.91 16.67
N LEU A 5 4.65 32.81 16.91
CA LEU A 5 3.74 33.30 15.88
C LEU A 5 4.51 34.28 14.98
N THR A 6 4.41 34.08 13.67
CA THR A 6 5.02 35.03 12.72
C THR A 6 4.20 36.32 12.62
N ASN A 7 4.76 37.34 11.98
CA ASN A 7 4.01 38.57 11.70
C ASN A 7 2.79 38.31 10.79
N GLU A 8 2.93 37.46 9.78
CA GLU A 8 1.80 37.05 8.92
C GLU A 8 0.81 36.17 9.70
N GLY A 9 1.29 35.30 10.57
CA GLY A 9 0.47 34.52 11.47
C GLY A 9 -0.35 35.39 12.42
N THR A 10 0.24 36.46 12.93
CA THR A 10 -0.46 37.44 13.79
C THR A 10 -1.57 38.16 13.05
N LYS A 11 -1.33 38.58 11.80
CA LYS A 11 -2.36 39.17 10.94
C LYS A 11 -3.49 38.18 10.64
N LEU A 12 -3.15 36.90 10.40
CA LEU A 12 -4.13 35.86 10.18
C LEU A 12 -4.98 35.60 11.44
N LEU A 13 -4.33 35.55 12.59
CA LEU A 13 -4.99 35.35 13.90
C LEU A 13 -6.02 36.47 14.21
N SER A 14 -5.75 37.71 13.81
CA SER A 14 -6.70 38.83 13.96
C SER A 14 -8.02 38.57 13.22
N LYS A 15 -7.98 37.93 12.05
CA LYS A 15 -9.18 37.55 11.28
C LYS A 15 -9.95 36.43 11.99
N VAL A 16 -9.25 35.50 12.64
CA VAL A 16 -9.84 34.39 13.40
C VAL A 16 -10.59 34.95 14.65
N VAL A 17 -10.04 35.93 15.32
CA VAL A 17 -10.72 36.67 16.42
C VAL A 17 -12.01 37.30 15.92
N GLY A 18 -12.09 37.72 14.67
CA GLY A 18 -13.29 38.22 14.02
C GLY A 18 -14.31 37.14 13.63
N GLY A 19 -14.08 35.86 13.97
CA GLY A 19 -14.99 34.74 13.72
C GLY A 19 -14.62 33.85 12.54
N ALA A 20 -13.52 34.11 11.84
CA ALA A 20 -13.06 33.27 10.76
C ALA A 20 -12.44 31.97 11.31
N LYS A 21 -12.57 30.88 10.54
CA LYS A 21 -12.01 29.58 10.88
C LYS A 21 -10.55 29.47 10.42
N LEU A 22 -9.62 29.16 11.34
CA LEU A 22 -8.22 28.89 11.01
C LEU A 22 -8.07 27.46 10.49
N ILE A 23 -7.45 27.33 9.35
CA ILE A 23 -7.23 26.04 8.67
C ILE A 23 -5.72 25.82 8.54
N PHE A 24 -5.19 24.81 9.19
CA PHE A 24 -3.81 24.38 9.03
C PHE A 24 -3.67 23.55 7.74
N THR A 25 -2.69 23.87 6.92
CA THR A 25 -2.58 23.33 5.57
C THR A 25 -1.40 22.41 5.39
N LYS A 26 -0.25 22.77 5.97
CA LYS A 26 0.99 21.97 5.92
C LYS A 26 1.93 22.33 7.06
N ALA A 27 2.82 21.40 7.37
CA ALA A 27 3.99 21.62 8.21
C ALA A 27 5.24 21.21 7.43
N VAL A 28 6.36 21.91 7.63
CA VAL A 28 7.62 21.65 6.93
C VAL A 28 8.80 21.79 7.86
N SER A 29 9.90 21.05 7.57
CA SER A 29 11.17 21.18 8.26
C SER A 29 12.24 21.81 7.38
N GLY A 30 13.20 22.48 8.01
CA GLY A 30 14.37 23.06 7.37
C GLY A 30 15.62 22.94 8.25
N ASP A 31 16.78 23.13 7.67
CA ASP A 31 18.08 23.05 8.38
C ASP A 31 18.79 24.40 8.48
N ASP A 32 18.11 25.47 8.18
CA ASP A 32 18.62 26.82 8.36
C ASP A 32 18.16 27.42 9.69
N PHE A 33 18.78 28.50 10.11
CA PHE A 33 18.46 29.26 11.31
C PHE A 33 18.43 30.77 10.99
N SER A 34 17.41 31.44 11.50
CA SER A 34 17.27 32.91 11.33
C SER A 34 17.23 33.60 12.70
N SER A 35 18.03 34.62 12.88
CA SER A 35 17.99 35.45 14.09
C SER A 35 16.65 36.20 14.25
N ASN A 36 15.92 36.41 13.18
CA ASN A 36 14.64 37.09 13.17
C ASN A 36 13.51 36.16 12.68
N SER A 37 13.11 35.25 13.54
CA SER A 37 12.14 34.20 13.23
C SER A 37 10.72 34.72 12.94
N ILE A 38 10.31 35.81 13.59
CA ILE A 38 8.94 36.33 13.44
C ILE A 38 8.66 36.99 12.09
N ASP A 39 9.71 37.44 11.37
CA ASP A 39 9.58 38.05 10.04
C ASP A 39 9.65 37.02 8.91
N LEU A 40 9.88 35.75 9.23
CA LEU A 40 9.92 34.71 8.23
C LEU A 40 8.55 34.54 7.56
N VAL A 41 8.56 34.44 6.24
CA VAL A 41 7.38 34.15 5.39
C VAL A 41 7.41 32.74 4.82
N SER A 42 8.57 32.07 4.92
CA SER A 42 8.78 30.68 4.48
C SER A 42 9.90 30.03 5.30
N ILE A 43 10.02 28.70 5.23
CA ILE A 43 11.11 27.96 5.82
C ILE A 43 12.26 27.91 4.84
N SER A 44 13.44 28.39 5.28
CA SER A 44 14.66 28.37 4.49
C SER A 44 15.21 26.95 4.41
N ASN A 45 15.81 26.60 3.26
CA ASN A 45 16.39 25.28 3.02
C ASN A 45 15.50 24.12 3.48
N LYS A 46 14.25 24.12 2.98
CA LYS A 46 13.26 23.07 3.26
C LYS A 46 13.85 21.69 3.00
N LYS A 47 13.68 20.76 3.96
CA LYS A 47 14.14 19.37 3.87
C LYS A 47 13.04 18.39 3.56
N GLN A 48 11.91 18.49 4.27
CA GLN A 48 10.77 17.61 4.05
C GLN A 48 9.47 18.23 4.52
N ASP A 49 8.36 17.69 4.03
CA ASP A 49 7.04 17.93 4.56
C ASP A 49 6.82 17.06 5.81
N LEU A 50 6.08 17.59 6.78
CA LEU A 50 5.74 16.93 8.03
C LEU A 50 4.25 16.61 8.04
N ILE A 51 3.87 15.57 8.75
CA ILE A 51 2.48 15.11 8.83
C ILE A 51 1.78 15.83 9.98
N ILE A 52 0.74 16.60 9.69
CA ILE A 52 -0.16 17.12 10.72
C ILE A 52 -1.20 16.05 11.02
N ASN A 53 -1.15 15.42 12.19
CA ASN A 53 -2.03 14.30 12.54
C ASN A 53 -3.43 14.75 12.93
N ASN A 54 -3.50 15.59 13.97
CA ASN A 54 -4.76 16.04 14.55
C ASN A 54 -4.60 17.33 15.35
N LEU A 55 -5.74 17.94 15.66
CA LEU A 55 -5.82 18.99 16.68
C LEU A 55 -5.79 18.34 18.05
N ILE A 56 -5.05 18.96 18.96
CA ILE A 56 -4.96 18.57 20.37
C ILE A 56 -5.39 19.71 21.26
N GLU A 57 -5.82 19.38 22.48
CA GLU A 57 -6.13 20.36 23.51
C GLU A 57 -5.58 19.86 24.84
N LYS A 58 -4.88 20.74 25.55
CA LYS A 58 -4.34 20.46 26.87
C LYS A 58 -4.51 21.73 27.74
N ASP A 59 -5.15 21.57 28.89
CA ASP A 59 -5.42 22.66 29.85
C ASP A 59 -6.11 23.86 29.20
N GLY A 60 -7.04 23.62 28.24
CA GLY A 60 -7.74 24.65 27.50
C GLY A 60 -6.91 25.33 26.41
N ILE A 61 -5.66 24.92 26.20
CA ILE A 61 -4.78 25.40 25.11
C ILE A 61 -4.87 24.48 23.91
N LYS A 62 -5.24 25.04 22.77
CA LYS A 62 -5.31 24.29 21.51
C LYS A 62 -3.95 24.19 20.84
N GLY A 63 -3.74 23.08 20.15
CA GLY A 63 -2.49 22.80 19.49
C GLY A 63 -2.63 21.81 18.34
N LEU A 64 -1.49 21.39 17.83
CA LEU A 64 -1.33 20.44 16.73
C LEU A 64 -0.41 19.31 17.16
N SER A 65 -0.76 18.10 16.80
CA SER A 65 0.17 16.96 16.78
C SER A 65 0.77 16.86 15.38
N ILE A 66 2.10 16.86 15.29
CA ILE A 66 2.87 16.82 14.04
C ILE A 66 3.87 15.66 14.11
N THR A 67 3.89 14.82 13.10
CA THR A 67 4.88 13.73 12.98
C THR A 67 5.94 14.06 11.94
N LEU A 68 7.19 13.84 12.30
CA LEU A 68 8.35 13.80 11.43
C LEU A 68 8.80 12.35 11.29
N THR A 69 8.94 11.87 10.05
CA THR A 69 9.55 10.57 9.76
C THR A 69 10.76 10.76 8.85
N ASN A 70 11.67 9.79 8.80
CA ASN A 70 12.78 9.79 7.87
C ASN A 70 12.63 8.80 6.71
N LEU A 71 11.42 8.29 6.47
CA LEU A 71 11.14 7.22 5.48
C LEU A 71 11.62 7.56 4.05
N GLU A 72 11.53 8.82 3.66
CA GLU A 72 11.96 9.28 2.33
C GLU A 72 13.30 10.01 2.34
N LEU A 73 13.96 10.09 3.50
CA LEU A 73 15.16 10.90 3.70
C LEU A 73 16.43 10.16 3.24
N LYS A 74 17.01 10.58 2.12
CA LYS A 74 18.23 9.99 1.56
C LYS A 74 19.51 10.43 2.29
N GLU A 75 19.53 11.64 2.83
CA GLU A 75 20.66 12.23 3.52
C GLU A 75 20.22 12.80 4.87
N SER A 76 21.07 12.66 5.88
CA SER A 76 20.80 13.23 7.20
C SER A 76 20.87 14.76 7.17
N TYR A 77 20.04 15.44 7.97
CA TYR A 77 20.11 16.88 8.16
C TYR A 77 19.94 17.27 9.63
N ARG A 78 20.14 18.54 9.95
CA ARG A 78 19.81 19.07 11.27
C ARG A 78 18.47 19.80 11.23
N LEU A 79 17.51 19.35 12.03
CA LEU A 79 16.23 20.01 12.18
C LEU A 79 16.43 21.31 12.98
N ARG A 80 16.64 22.41 12.30
CA ARG A 80 16.81 23.74 12.90
C ARG A 80 15.59 24.61 12.81
N GLN A 81 14.73 24.34 11.80
CA GLN A 81 13.46 25.05 11.63
C GLN A 81 12.30 24.08 11.44
N MET A 82 11.16 24.44 12.00
CA MET A 82 9.89 23.80 11.71
C MET A 82 8.84 24.91 11.50
N GLY A 83 8.19 24.90 10.36
CA GLY A 83 7.14 25.86 10.02
C GLY A 83 5.78 25.20 9.91
N VAL A 84 4.75 25.86 10.47
CA VAL A 84 3.37 25.44 10.32
C VAL A 84 2.64 26.52 9.52
N PHE A 85 2.04 26.12 8.42
CA PHE A 85 1.29 27.00 7.53
C PHE A 85 -0.20 26.90 7.79
N ALA A 86 -0.87 28.04 7.69
CA ALA A 86 -2.30 28.12 7.86
C ALA A 86 -2.92 29.20 6.96
N LYS A 87 -4.23 29.11 6.80
CA LYS A 87 -5.06 30.12 6.14
C LYS A 87 -6.41 30.27 6.81
N VAL A 88 -7.16 31.29 6.45
CA VAL A 88 -8.61 31.34 6.61
C VAL A 88 -9.26 31.16 5.24
N GLU A 89 -10.56 30.84 5.24
CA GLU A 89 -11.30 30.65 3.98
C GLU A 89 -11.17 31.90 3.07
N GLY A 90 -10.87 31.68 1.80
CA GLY A 90 -10.69 32.74 0.82
C GLY A 90 -9.33 33.47 0.87
N THR A 91 -8.35 33.01 1.66
CA THR A 91 -6.98 33.57 1.68
C THR A 91 -5.94 32.51 1.28
N GLU A 92 -4.75 33.00 0.93
CA GLU A 92 -3.58 32.16 0.68
C GLU A 92 -2.96 31.62 1.98
N ASP A 93 -2.16 30.56 1.86
CA ASP A 93 -1.39 29.99 2.96
C ASP A 93 -0.29 30.95 3.40
N VAL A 94 -0.19 31.18 4.69
CA VAL A 94 0.93 31.93 5.30
C VAL A 94 1.68 31.06 6.32
N LEU A 95 2.96 31.35 6.50
CA LEU A 95 3.72 30.75 7.60
C LEU A 95 3.12 31.31 8.90
N PHE A 96 2.38 30.48 9.63
CA PHE A 96 1.63 30.86 10.83
C PHE A 96 2.47 30.77 12.10
N LEU A 97 3.14 29.62 12.29
CA LEU A 97 4.06 29.39 13.40
C LEU A 97 5.43 28.96 12.86
N VAL A 98 6.47 29.39 13.55
CA VAL A 98 7.83 28.91 13.30
C VAL A 98 8.49 28.52 14.62
N GLY A 99 9.02 27.32 14.66
CA GLY A 99 9.89 26.85 15.72
C GLY A 99 11.34 26.84 15.22
N GLN A 100 12.28 27.25 16.06
CA GLN A 100 13.70 27.24 15.71
C GLN A 100 14.56 26.71 16.85
N ASP A 101 15.68 26.11 16.47
CA ASP A 101 16.73 25.65 17.35
C ASP A 101 18.07 25.81 16.62
N GLU A 102 18.96 26.67 17.16
CA GLU A 102 20.25 26.95 16.53
C GLU A 102 21.14 25.72 16.41
N ILE A 103 21.12 24.84 17.40
CA ILE A 103 21.90 23.59 17.39
C ILE A 103 21.25 22.57 16.45
N GLY A 104 19.95 22.44 16.53
CA GLY A 104 19.12 21.50 15.79
C GLY A 104 19.38 20.03 16.16
N GLU A 105 18.34 19.25 16.13
CA GLU A 105 18.39 17.80 16.30
C GLU A 105 18.83 17.13 14.98
N LYS A 106 19.70 16.13 15.05
CA LYS A 106 20.12 15.39 13.86
C LYS A 106 19.05 14.36 13.46
N ILE A 107 18.45 14.57 12.32
CA ILE A 107 17.54 13.61 11.68
C ILE A 107 18.38 12.71 10.76
N PRO A 108 18.43 11.39 11.03
CA PRO A 108 19.25 10.47 10.24
C PRO A 108 18.60 10.15 8.89
N ALA A 109 19.39 9.76 7.90
CA ALA A 109 18.89 9.17 6.67
C ALA A 109 18.24 7.81 6.95
N ILE A 110 17.29 7.40 6.11
CA ILE A 110 16.60 6.10 6.25
C ILE A 110 17.57 4.90 6.25
N SER A 111 18.68 5.02 5.55
CA SER A 111 19.73 3.99 5.51
C SER A 111 20.35 3.65 6.88
N THR A 112 20.19 4.50 7.88
CA THR A 112 20.71 4.29 9.24
C THR A 112 19.68 3.72 10.21
N GLY A 113 18.43 3.59 9.77
CA GLY A 113 17.30 3.10 10.56
C GLY A 113 16.10 4.04 10.48
N GLU A 114 14.93 3.49 10.74
CA GLU A 114 13.66 4.21 10.73
C GLU A 114 13.51 5.06 12.00
N VAL A 115 13.08 6.30 11.82
CA VAL A 115 12.83 7.25 12.92
C VAL A 115 11.47 7.90 12.71
N GLU A 116 10.69 7.94 13.80
CA GLU A 116 9.45 8.71 13.91
C GLU A 116 9.49 9.55 15.18
N ILE A 117 9.25 10.86 15.03
CA ILE A 117 9.24 11.82 16.13
C ILE A 117 7.90 12.57 16.11
N ASN A 118 7.20 12.56 17.22
CA ASN A 118 5.94 13.27 17.38
C ASN A 118 6.14 14.57 18.17
N TYR A 119 5.72 15.69 17.58
CA TYR A 119 5.76 17.01 18.18
C TYR A 119 4.35 17.48 18.55
N GLU A 120 4.19 18.01 19.76
CA GLU A 120 2.99 18.72 20.18
C GLU A 120 3.26 20.22 20.15
N VAL A 121 2.59 20.94 19.26
CA VAL A 121 2.76 22.38 19.06
C VAL A 121 1.54 23.11 19.59
N PHE A 122 1.68 23.81 20.71
CA PHE A 122 0.59 24.54 21.35
C PHE A 122 0.57 26.01 20.93
N ILE A 123 -0.64 26.52 20.67
CA ILE A 123 -0.88 27.91 20.28
C ILE A 123 -1.29 28.67 21.52
N LYS A 124 -0.34 29.34 22.15
CA LYS A 124 -0.64 30.21 23.29
C LYS A 124 -1.43 31.42 22.80
N ASN A 125 -2.69 31.46 23.18
CA ASN A 125 -3.53 32.62 22.95
C ASN A 125 -3.79 33.34 24.30
N SER A 126 -3.36 34.58 24.40
CA SER A 126 -3.57 35.42 25.59
C SER A 126 -4.99 35.96 25.70
N SER A 127 -5.86 35.69 24.74
CA SER A 127 -7.21 36.26 24.68
C SER A 127 -8.29 35.23 24.98
N ARG A 128 -9.35 35.70 25.61
CA ARG A 128 -10.55 34.95 26.03
C ARG A 128 -11.44 34.50 24.86
N TYR A 129 -10.95 34.46 23.64
CA TYR A 129 -11.74 34.15 22.46
C TYR A 129 -11.68 32.66 22.13
N GLN A 130 -12.82 32.10 21.78
CA GLN A 130 -12.91 30.73 21.25
C GLN A 130 -12.34 30.71 19.82
N MET A 131 -11.23 30.03 19.59
CA MET A 131 -10.71 29.81 18.26
C MET A 131 -11.33 28.55 17.64
N SER A 132 -11.89 28.66 16.45
CA SER A 132 -12.26 27.52 15.63
C SER A 132 -11.07 27.11 14.79
N LEU A 133 -10.51 25.93 15.06
CA LEU A 133 -9.36 25.36 14.35
C LEU A 133 -9.80 24.18 13.50
N SER A 134 -9.15 23.98 12.36
CA SER A 134 -9.30 22.78 11.57
C SER A 134 -8.00 22.43 10.82
N ILE A 135 -7.89 21.19 10.40
CA ILE A 135 -6.83 20.72 9.52
C ILE A 135 -7.45 20.53 8.14
N ASN A 136 -6.71 20.90 7.08
CA ASN A 136 -7.09 20.52 5.74
C ASN A 136 -6.83 19.01 5.56
N SER A 137 -7.88 18.22 5.73
CA SER A 137 -7.81 16.75 5.68
C SER A 137 -7.83 16.17 4.26
N ASN A 138 -7.83 17.03 3.22
CA ASN A 138 -7.93 16.54 1.84
C ASN A 138 -6.71 15.73 1.37
N ASN A 139 -5.59 15.84 2.10
CA ASN A 139 -4.35 15.14 1.78
C ASN A 139 -4.13 13.87 2.64
N PHE A 140 -5.07 13.50 3.49
CA PHE A 140 -4.95 12.34 4.37
C PHE A 140 -5.94 11.24 4.00
N ILE A 141 -5.46 10.02 3.85
CA ILE A 141 -6.33 8.85 3.82
C ILE A 141 -6.74 8.55 5.26
N LYS A 142 -8.00 8.85 5.60
CA LYS A 142 -8.56 8.50 6.92
C LYS A 142 -8.72 6.98 7.02
N LYS A 143 -8.62 6.43 8.23
CA LYS A 143 -8.87 4.99 8.45
C LYS A 143 -10.22 4.53 7.91
N SER A 144 -11.25 5.38 7.98
CA SER A 144 -12.57 5.14 7.40
C SER A 144 -12.59 5.12 5.87
N MET A 145 -11.53 5.59 5.20
CA MET A 145 -11.38 5.54 3.74
C MET A 145 -10.61 4.30 3.27
N ILE A 146 -10.21 3.42 4.20
CA ILE A 146 -9.55 2.16 3.88
C ILE A 146 -10.59 1.05 3.95
N VAL A 147 -10.83 0.38 2.84
CA VAL A 147 -11.76 -0.75 2.76
C VAL A 147 -11.02 -2.08 2.78
N ASP A 148 -11.55 -3.03 3.54
CA ASP A 148 -10.99 -4.38 3.66
C ASP A 148 -11.90 -5.42 2.97
N ASN A 149 -12.35 -5.11 1.74
CA ASN A 149 -13.11 -6.00 0.89
C ASN A 149 -12.88 -5.66 -0.59
N LEU A 150 -13.24 -6.59 -1.48
CA LEU A 150 -13.09 -6.45 -2.94
C LEU A 150 -14.40 -6.08 -3.65
N GLY A 151 -15.49 -5.91 -2.92
CA GLY A 151 -16.81 -5.61 -3.49
C GLY A 151 -17.17 -4.13 -3.49
N THR A 152 -16.34 -3.26 -2.94
CA THR A 152 -16.58 -1.82 -2.91
C THR A 152 -16.08 -1.18 -4.20
N ASP A 153 -16.96 -0.49 -4.91
CA ASP A 153 -16.67 0.30 -6.11
C ASP A 153 -16.80 1.79 -5.76
N ASP A 154 -15.75 2.35 -5.20
CA ASP A 154 -15.66 3.78 -4.82
C ASP A 154 -14.22 4.28 -5.01
N SER A 155 -14.04 5.18 -5.98
CA SER A 155 -12.74 5.74 -6.33
C SER A 155 -12.13 6.65 -5.25
N SER A 156 -12.88 7.04 -4.23
CA SER A 156 -12.41 7.84 -3.10
C SER A 156 -11.82 7.00 -1.97
N LEU A 157 -11.94 5.66 -2.05
CA LEU A 157 -11.48 4.73 -1.03
C LEU A 157 -10.21 3.99 -1.45
N ALA A 158 -9.38 3.67 -0.46
CA ALA A 158 -8.16 2.91 -0.67
C ALA A 158 -8.36 1.45 -0.25
N LEU A 159 -7.79 0.52 -1.03
CA LEU A 159 -7.80 -0.89 -0.67
C LEU A 159 -6.77 -1.16 0.45
N SER A 160 -7.14 -1.98 1.43
CA SER A 160 -6.21 -2.38 2.49
C SER A 160 -5.05 -3.23 1.94
N ALA A 161 -3.89 -3.16 2.60
CA ALA A 161 -2.75 -4.02 2.26
C ALA A 161 -3.10 -5.52 2.40
N ARG A 162 -3.99 -5.88 3.32
CA ARG A 162 -4.48 -7.24 3.49
C ARG A 162 -5.23 -7.73 2.25
N GLN A 163 -6.12 -6.91 1.69
CA GLN A 163 -6.84 -7.26 0.47
C GLN A 163 -5.91 -7.31 -0.75
N GLY A 164 -4.92 -6.42 -0.81
CA GLY A 164 -3.87 -6.50 -1.82
C GLY A 164 -3.09 -7.82 -1.78
N LYS A 165 -2.78 -8.32 -0.58
CA LYS A 165 -2.15 -9.64 -0.42
C LYS A 165 -3.08 -10.77 -0.88
N ILE A 166 -4.34 -10.76 -0.48
CA ILE A 166 -5.33 -11.77 -0.89
C ILE A 166 -5.46 -11.83 -2.41
N LEU A 167 -5.52 -10.66 -3.08
CA LEU A 167 -5.53 -10.60 -4.55
C LEU A 167 -4.26 -11.19 -5.16
N GLY A 168 -3.09 -10.84 -4.62
CA GLY A 168 -1.81 -11.37 -5.09
C GLY A 168 -1.73 -12.89 -4.94
N ASP A 169 -2.16 -13.43 -3.83
CA ASP A 169 -2.22 -14.88 -3.58
C ASP A 169 -3.19 -15.56 -4.56
N SER A 170 -4.39 -15.00 -4.75
CA SER A 170 -5.38 -15.53 -5.70
C SER A 170 -4.89 -15.52 -7.16
N ILE A 171 -4.19 -14.45 -7.58
CA ILE A 171 -3.57 -14.37 -8.90
C ILE A 171 -2.46 -15.42 -9.05
N SER A 172 -1.69 -15.66 -8.00
CA SER A 172 -0.62 -16.66 -7.99
C SER A 172 -1.20 -18.08 -8.12
N GLU A 173 -2.30 -18.36 -7.42
CA GLU A 173 -3.02 -19.63 -7.55
C GLU A 173 -3.59 -19.84 -8.96
N LEU A 174 -4.18 -18.81 -9.57
CA LEU A 174 -4.69 -18.88 -10.95
C LEU A 174 -3.59 -19.11 -11.99
N LYS A 175 -2.37 -18.63 -11.71
CA LYS A 175 -1.20 -18.80 -12.57
C LYS A 175 -0.45 -20.10 -12.31
N ARG A 176 -0.79 -20.85 -11.27
CA ARG A 176 -0.13 -22.12 -10.94
C ARG A 176 -0.29 -23.11 -12.09
N GLU A 177 0.81 -23.74 -12.46
CA GLU A 177 0.84 -24.79 -13.45
C GLU A 177 1.48 -26.05 -12.84
N ILE A 178 0.83 -27.18 -13.01
CA ILE A 178 1.32 -28.49 -12.60
C ILE A 178 1.47 -29.35 -13.85
N ILE A 179 2.63 -29.94 -14.06
CA ILE A 179 2.91 -30.82 -15.18
C ILE A 179 2.85 -32.26 -14.73
N LEU A 180 1.92 -33.00 -15.29
CA LEU A 180 1.72 -34.43 -15.04
C LEU A 180 2.34 -35.26 -16.18
N ARG A 181 3.14 -36.24 -15.84
CA ARG A 181 3.60 -37.28 -16.77
C ARG A 181 2.71 -38.50 -16.60
N VAL A 182 2.02 -38.88 -17.65
CA VAL A 182 1.06 -39.99 -17.70
C VAL A 182 1.62 -41.09 -18.61
N PRO A 183 2.36 -42.05 -18.07
CA PRO A 183 2.93 -43.13 -18.88
C PRO A 183 1.85 -44.08 -19.37
N VAL A 184 2.09 -44.75 -20.49
CA VAL A 184 1.16 -45.75 -21.04
C VAL A 184 0.84 -46.86 -20.04
N SER A 185 1.79 -47.20 -19.16
CA SER A 185 1.63 -48.21 -18.10
C SER A 185 0.63 -47.82 -16.98
N ALA A 186 0.37 -46.54 -16.80
CA ALA A 186 -0.58 -46.04 -15.76
C ALA A 186 -2.05 -46.33 -16.12
N TRP A 187 -2.37 -46.60 -17.39
CA TRP A 187 -3.71 -46.83 -17.86
C TRP A 187 -4.20 -48.24 -17.62
N ASN A 188 -5.15 -48.39 -16.71
CA ASN A 188 -5.81 -49.66 -16.37
C ASN A 188 -7.21 -49.66 -16.94
N SER A 189 -7.67 -50.83 -17.43
CA SER A 189 -9.04 -50.98 -17.91
C SER A 189 -9.99 -51.15 -16.73
N ILE A 190 -10.98 -50.30 -16.65
CA ILE A 190 -12.05 -50.37 -15.64
C ILE A 190 -13.39 -50.21 -16.38
N ASN A 191 -14.16 -51.28 -16.39
CA ASN A 191 -15.40 -51.41 -17.16
C ASN A 191 -15.13 -51.10 -18.66
N GLU A 192 -15.79 -50.08 -19.22
CA GLU A 192 -15.65 -49.67 -20.64
C GLU A 192 -14.58 -48.59 -20.88
N PHE A 193 -13.91 -48.12 -19.80
CA PHE A 193 -12.96 -47.01 -19.85
C PHE A 193 -11.55 -47.43 -19.45
N PHE A 194 -10.59 -46.59 -19.78
CA PHE A 194 -9.23 -46.67 -19.26
C PHE A 194 -9.01 -45.56 -18.26
N VAL A 195 -8.49 -45.91 -17.08
CA VAL A 195 -8.28 -44.98 -15.97
C VAL A 195 -6.80 -44.94 -15.61
N ALA A 196 -6.26 -43.75 -15.47
CA ALA A 196 -4.91 -43.52 -14.96
C ALA A 196 -4.98 -42.65 -13.70
N GLU A 197 -4.30 -43.05 -12.65
CA GLU A 197 -4.11 -42.32 -11.40
C GLU A 197 -2.68 -41.82 -11.32
N ILE A 198 -2.51 -40.51 -11.24
CA ILE A 198 -1.22 -39.84 -11.24
C ILE A 198 -1.06 -39.03 -9.98
N SER A 199 0.01 -39.28 -9.22
CA SER A 199 0.32 -38.49 -8.03
C SER A 199 0.63 -37.04 -8.38
N ALA A 200 0.02 -36.12 -7.62
CA ALA A 200 0.15 -34.67 -7.79
C ALA A 200 0.02 -33.99 -6.41
N SER A 201 1.10 -33.95 -5.65
CA SER A 201 1.16 -33.56 -4.23
C SER A 201 0.62 -32.17 -3.90
N GLU A 202 0.35 -31.32 -4.88
CA GLU A 202 -0.18 -29.97 -4.69
C GLU A 202 -1.67 -29.86 -5.06
N ILE A 203 -2.30 -30.93 -5.48
CA ILE A 203 -3.72 -30.96 -5.88
C ILE A 203 -4.57 -31.38 -4.68
N LYS A 204 -5.73 -30.76 -4.57
CA LYS A 204 -6.78 -31.12 -3.61
C LYS A 204 -8.05 -31.53 -4.33
N ALA A 205 -8.86 -32.35 -3.66
CA ALA A 205 -10.15 -32.78 -4.19
C ALA A 205 -11.11 -31.60 -4.52
N SER A 206 -10.90 -30.42 -3.88
CA SER A 206 -11.66 -29.20 -4.14
C SER A 206 -11.22 -28.41 -5.37
N ASP A 207 -10.04 -28.74 -5.93
CA ASP A 207 -9.47 -27.99 -7.05
C ASP A 207 -10.18 -28.37 -8.36
N ASN A 208 -10.31 -27.39 -9.26
CA ASN A 208 -10.92 -27.57 -10.57
C ASN A 208 -10.06 -26.94 -11.69
N PRO A 209 -8.81 -27.38 -11.87
CA PRO A 209 -7.89 -26.79 -12.82
C PRO A 209 -8.29 -27.06 -14.27
N VAL A 210 -7.89 -26.15 -15.14
CA VAL A 210 -8.00 -26.36 -16.58
C VAL A 210 -6.88 -27.29 -17.05
N MET A 211 -7.27 -28.40 -17.70
CA MET A 211 -6.33 -29.35 -18.29
C MET A 211 -5.96 -28.89 -19.71
N PHE A 212 -4.68 -28.91 -20.04
CA PHE A 212 -4.17 -28.59 -21.36
C PHE A 212 -3.03 -29.53 -21.79
N SER A 213 -2.83 -29.64 -23.09
CA SER A 213 -1.73 -30.43 -23.63
C SER A 213 -0.41 -29.66 -23.52
N THR A 214 0.65 -30.34 -23.13
CA THR A 214 2.01 -29.78 -23.14
C THR A 214 2.89 -30.65 -24.01
N LEU A 215 3.64 -30.01 -24.93
CA LEU A 215 4.65 -30.64 -25.75
C LEU A 215 5.92 -29.81 -25.66
N ASP A 216 7.07 -30.46 -25.67
CA ASP A 216 8.35 -29.77 -25.75
C ASP A 216 8.47 -29.00 -27.07
N ASN A 217 9.21 -27.88 -27.04
CA ASN A 217 9.37 -27.00 -28.22
C ASN A 217 10.12 -27.62 -29.38
N ILE A 218 10.65 -28.82 -29.22
CA ILE A 218 11.46 -29.56 -30.23
C ILE A 218 10.72 -30.84 -30.60
N VAL A 219 9.55 -30.71 -31.25
CA VAL A 219 8.78 -31.84 -31.75
C VAL A 219 8.43 -31.68 -33.23
N THR A 220 8.40 -32.76 -33.97
CA THR A 220 7.99 -32.76 -35.35
C THR A 220 6.48 -32.66 -35.49
N ALA A 221 5.99 -32.19 -36.64
CA ALA A 221 4.55 -32.16 -36.94
C ALA A 221 3.87 -33.54 -36.83
N ARG A 222 4.61 -34.61 -37.05
CA ARG A 222 4.12 -36.00 -36.90
C ARG A 222 3.91 -36.34 -35.44
N GLU A 223 4.84 -35.98 -34.56
CA GLU A 223 4.76 -36.20 -33.11
C GLU A 223 3.62 -35.39 -32.51
N VAL A 224 3.43 -34.13 -32.95
CA VAL A 224 2.30 -33.31 -32.53
C VAL A 224 0.97 -33.97 -32.90
N LYS A 225 0.82 -34.49 -34.11
CA LYS A 225 -0.39 -35.19 -34.56
C LYS A 225 -0.64 -36.46 -33.74
N GLU A 226 0.40 -37.23 -33.46
CA GLU A 226 0.29 -38.46 -32.67
C GLU A 226 -0.07 -38.16 -31.22
N TYR A 227 0.57 -37.17 -30.66
CA TYR A 227 0.25 -36.71 -29.30
C TYR A 227 -1.20 -36.25 -29.20
N ASN A 228 -1.63 -35.31 -30.04
CA ASN A 228 -2.99 -34.79 -30.02
C ASN A 228 -4.04 -35.88 -30.19
N LYS A 229 -3.77 -36.88 -31.04
CA LYS A 229 -4.66 -38.02 -31.19
C LYS A 229 -4.80 -38.85 -29.92
N ASN A 230 -3.70 -39.08 -29.20
CA ASN A 230 -3.73 -39.84 -27.96
C ASN A 230 -4.32 -39.01 -26.80
N TYR A 231 -3.98 -37.72 -26.73
CA TYR A 231 -4.55 -36.80 -25.73
C TYR A 231 -6.07 -36.68 -25.88
N ALA A 232 -6.60 -36.63 -27.10
CA ALA A 232 -8.03 -36.59 -27.37
C ALA A 232 -8.82 -37.82 -26.91
N PHE A 233 -8.16 -38.91 -26.49
CA PHE A 233 -8.85 -40.05 -25.89
C PHE A 233 -9.30 -39.75 -24.45
N ILE A 234 -8.69 -38.78 -23.78
CA ILE A 234 -9.04 -38.36 -22.46
C ILE A 234 -10.31 -37.48 -22.55
N HIS A 235 -11.37 -37.90 -21.88
CA HIS A 235 -12.64 -37.20 -21.90
C HIS A 235 -13.02 -36.56 -20.57
N ARG A 236 -12.33 -36.96 -19.48
CA ARG A 236 -12.61 -36.46 -18.14
C ARG A 236 -11.35 -36.55 -17.27
N GLY A 237 -11.18 -35.55 -16.40
CA GLY A 237 -10.28 -35.55 -15.26
C GLY A 237 -11.05 -35.38 -13.97
N GLU A 238 -10.49 -35.87 -12.88
CA GLU A 238 -11.02 -35.73 -11.52
C GLU A 238 -9.83 -35.46 -10.58
N THR A 239 -9.97 -34.44 -9.75
CA THR A 239 -8.98 -34.12 -8.72
C THR A 239 -9.35 -34.81 -7.41
N LEU A 240 -8.36 -35.35 -6.74
CA LEU A 240 -8.43 -35.95 -5.42
C LEU A 240 -7.26 -35.37 -4.60
N ASP A 241 -7.23 -35.60 -3.30
CA ASP A 241 -6.10 -35.14 -2.48
C ASP A 241 -4.81 -35.83 -2.92
N ASP A 242 -3.84 -35.02 -3.35
CA ASP A 242 -2.52 -35.45 -3.85
C ASP A 242 -2.57 -36.38 -5.08
N LEU A 243 -3.68 -36.38 -5.84
CA LEU A 243 -3.87 -37.29 -6.95
C LEU A 243 -4.77 -36.69 -8.05
N VAL A 244 -4.44 -36.97 -9.29
CA VAL A 244 -5.33 -36.71 -10.44
C VAL A 244 -5.70 -38.03 -11.10
N ARG A 245 -7.02 -38.26 -11.29
CA ARG A 245 -7.55 -39.42 -11.97
C ARG A 245 -8.06 -39.00 -13.33
N LEU A 246 -7.54 -39.64 -14.38
CA LEU A 246 -7.88 -39.37 -15.77
C LEU A 246 -8.66 -40.52 -16.34
N TYR A 247 -9.69 -40.22 -17.16
CA TYR A 247 -10.54 -41.22 -17.81
C TYR A 247 -10.41 -41.06 -19.32
N ALA A 248 -10.14 -42.17 -20.01
CA ALA A 248 -10.04 -42.21 -21.47
C ALA A 248 -10.98 -43.30 -22.02
N TYR A 249 -11.63 -43.01 -23.16
CA TYR A 249 -12.47 -43.99 -23.83
C TYR A 249 -11.64 -45.01 -24.68
N LYS A 250 -10.34 -44.72 -24.88
CA LYS A 250 -9.38 -45.58 -25.52
C LYS A 250 -8.02 -45.45 -24.85
N LYS A 251 -7.30 -46.56 -24.70
CA LYS A 251 -5.97 -46.56 -24.11
C LYS A 251 -5.00 -45.73 -24.97
N PRO A 252 -4.36 -44.67 -24.46
CA PRO A 252 -3.27 -43.98 -25.12
C PRO A 252 -2.10 -44.95 -25.43
N LYS A 253 -1.50 -44.77 -26.57
CA LYS A 253 -0.38 -45.63 -27.04
C LYS A 253 0.99 -45.02 -26.82
N ILE A 254 1.04 -43.78 -26.34
CA ILE A 254 2.24 -43.03 -26.03
C ILE A 254 2.11 -42.44 -24.62
N ASP A 255 3.23 -42.15 -24.03
CA ASP A 255 3.26 -41.35 -22.79
C ASP A 255 2.77 -39.94 -23.09
N LEU A 256 1.96 -39.39 -22.21
CA LEU A 256 1.40 -38.04 -22.30
C LEU A 256 1.99 -37.13 -21.24
N THR A 257 2.28 -35.90 -21.61
CA THR A 257 2.59 -34.83 -20.66
C THR A 257 1.41 -33.84 -20.67
N ILE A 258 0.78 -33.67 -19.54
CA ILE A 258 -0.47 -32.88 -19.40
C ILE A 258 -0.20 -31.76 -18.43
N GLY A 259 -0.59 -30.54 -18.77
CA GLY A 259 -0.58 -29.40 -17.87
C GLY A 259 -1.93 -29.21 -17.21
N LEU A 260 -1.89 -28.84 -15.94
CA LEU A 260 -3.04 -28.35 -15.18
C LEU A 260 -2.76 -26.90 -14.78
N ARG A 261 -3.69 -25.98 -15.06
CA ARG A 261 -3.54 -24.57 -14.74
C ARG A 261 -4.70 -24.09 -13.86
N GLY A 262 -4.34 -23.32 -12.84
CA GLY A 262 -5.30 -22.76 -11.87
C GLY A 262 -5.61 -23.76 -10.74
N LYS A 263 -6.72 -23.45 -10.08
CA LYS A 263 -7.19 -24.21 -8.91
C LYS A 263 -8.66 -24.54 -9.02
#